data_80edd469cccbb42e46bf191eb0b24835
#
_entry.id   80edd469cccbb42e46bf191eb0b24835
#
_cell.length_a   1.000
_cell.length_b   1.000
_cell.length_c   1.000
_cell.angle_alpha   90.00
_cell.angle_beta   90.00
_cell.angle_gamma   90.00
#
_symmetry.space_group_name_H-M   'P 1'
#
loop_
_entity.id
_entity.type
_entity.pdbx_description
1 polymer ?
#
loop_
_entity_poly.entity_id
_entity_poly.type
_entity_poly.pdbx_seq_one_letter_code
_entity_poly.pdbx_strand_id
1 'polypeptide(L)'
;MPTRRPVLAAATAALLLTACGAPAPTHRGEVQGDGASVQEWGQSDMNRVATVAMRENLLALHRLADKLYRRNPAEWRRGGAASREQAVARLRSATLQRSGWPALGQRRDIDALALALSPGYEGDRVAGFLYAVADMLITAHGGKTEFYLLDGQDAQHLYNAARNLEVAVWMLAQRRGAGGAPLLLADEINGAERNLSYEREFGKIIARLDLLAQVSTEKYRRAVIGYAQGVAGGTFLQFLPVR
;
A
#
# COMPACT_ATOMS: atom_id res chain seq x y z
N MET A 1 -22.22 7.67 52.82
CA MET A 1 -21.68 8.62 51.82
C MET A 1 -21.04 7.80 50.71
N PRO A 2 -21.61 7.73 49.53
CA PRO A 2 -21.02 6.94 48.45
C PRO A 2 -19.94 7.76 47.72
N THR A 3 -18.86 7.10 47.45
CA THR A 3 -17.59 7.60 46.93
C THR A 3 -17.71 8.14 45.51
N ARG A 4 -17.52 9.45 45.33
CA ARG A 4 -17.47 10.14 43.99
C ARG A 4 -16.16 9.89 43.19
N ARG A 5 -15.28 9.01 43.63
CA ARG A 5 -13.97 8.80 43.03
C ARG A 5 -13.94 8.03 41.69
N PRO A 6 -14.81 7.03 41.39
CA PRO A 6 -14.70 6.29 40.11
C PRO A 6 -15.23 7.10 38.90
N VAL A 7 -16.13 8.08 39.11
CA VAL A 7 -16.69 8.85 37.99
C VAL A 7 -15.70 9.89 37.44
N LEU A 8 -14.85 10.48 38.30
CA LEU A 8 -13.79 11.40 37.86
C LEU A 8 -12.67 10.68 37.07
N ALA A 9 -12.31 9.45 37.46
CA ALA A 9 -11.28 8.67 36.74
C ALA A 9 -11.77 8.23 35.36
N ALA A 10 -13.05 7.89 35.21
CA ALA A 10 -13.64 7.55 33.91
C ALA A 10 -13.76 8.76 32.97
N ALA A 11 -14.09 9.95 33.51
CA ALA A 11 -14.18 11.17 32.74
C ALA A 11 -12.80 11.67 32.25
N THR A 12 -11.75 11.53 33.06
CA THR A 12 -10.36 11.86 32.64
C THR A 12 -9.82 10.89 31.60
N ALA A 13 -10.13 9.61 31.67
CA ALA A 13 -9.74 8.61 30.66
C ALA A 13 -10.45 8.88 29.33
N ALA A 14 -11.72 9.28 29.34
CA ALA A 14 -12.48 9.64 28.13
C ALA A 14 -11.95 10.91 27.45
N LEU A 15 -11.48 11.90 28.22
CA LEU A 15 -10.89 13.15 27.71
C LEU A 15 -9.49 12.93 27.08
N LEU A 16 -8.74 11.94 27.53
CA LEU A 16 -7.43 11.60 26.96
C LEU A 16 -7.55 10.88 25.60
N LEU A 17 -8.66 10.17 25.33
CA LEU A 17 -8.91 9.49 24.08
C LEU A 17 -9.32 10.44 22.92
N THR A 18 -9.83 11.62 23.22
CA THR A 18 -10.19 12.62 22.20
C THR A 18 -9.04 13.51 21.75
N ALA A 19 -7.88 13.47 22.43
CA ALA A 19 -6.73 14.32 22.14
C ALA A 19 -5.79 13.74 21.06
N CYS A 20 -6.03 12.51 20.56
CA CYS A 20 -5.13 11.82 19.64
C CYS A 20 -5.43 12.03 18.16
N GLY A 21 -6.15 13.06 17.78
CA GLY A 21 -6.44 13.36 16.37
C GLY A 21 -6.23 14.84 16.07
N ALA A 22 -4.97 15.30 16.02
CA ALA A 22 -4.70 16.66 15.56
C ALA A 22 -4.53 16.67 14.02
N PRO A 23 -5.45 17.28 13.25
CA PRO A 23 -5.22 17.49 11.83
C PRO A 23 -4.07 18.49 11.63
N ALA A 24 -3.17 18.19 10.69
CA ALA A 24 -2.15 19.16 10.27
C ALA A 24 -2.76 20.07 9.21
N PRO A 25 -2.90 21.39 9.48
CA PRO A 25 -3.48 22.31 8.52
C PRO A 25 -2.57 22.45 7.28
N THR A 26 -3.15 22.41 6.10
CA THR A 26 -2.47 22.67 4.83
C THR A 26 -3.19 23.77 4.05
N HIS A 27 -2.48 24.47 3.17
CA HIS A 27 -3.06 25.54 2.34
C HIS A 27 -4.17 25.07 1.38
N ARG A 28 -4.32 23.75 1.16
CA ARG A 28 -5.27 23.16 0.20
C ARG A 28 -6.05 21.97 0.77
N GLY A 29 -6.27 21.94 2.06
CA GLY A 29 -6.96 20.88 2.77
C GLY A 29 -6.27 20.51 4.07
N GLU A 30 -6.91 19.66 4.82
CA GLU A 30 -6.42 19.16 6.10
C GLU A 30 -5.94 17.71 5.94
N VAL A 31 -4.82 17.38 6.57
CA VAL A 31 -4.44 15.98 6.77
C VAL A 31 -5.24 15.47 7.95
N GLN A 32 -6.24 14.66 7.67
CA GLN A 32 -7.03 13.99 8.71
C GLN A 32 -6.34 12.70 9.10
N GLY A 33 -6.02 12.56 10.38
CA GLY A 33 -5.66 11.27 10.97
C GLY A 33 -6.92 10.41 11.15
N ASP A 34 -6.75 9.10 11.13
CA ASP A 34 -7.82 8.18 11.53
C ASP A 34 -8.10 8.35 13.02
N GLY A 35 -9.35 8.17 13.43
CA GLY A 35 -9.70 8.05 14.85
C GLY A 35 -8.98 6.83 15.46
N ALA A 36 -8.58 6.98 16.74
CA ALA A 36 -7.96 5.87 17.46
C ALA A 36 -8.89 4.65 17.50
N SER A 37 -8.38 3.48 17.15
CA SER A 37 -9.12 2.22 17.19
C SER A 37 -8.50 1.24 18.18
N VAL A 38 -9.31 0.31 18.72
CA VAL A 38 -8.83 -0.73 19.64
C VAL A 38 -7.75 -1.62 18.98
N GLN A 39 -7.85 -1.82 17.67
CA GLN A 39 -6.86 -2.59 16.91
C GLN A 39 -5.47 -1.95 16.90
N GLU A 40 -5.38 -0.62 17.03
CA GLU A 40 -4.10 0.09 17.07
C GLU A 40 -3.26 -0.20 18.31
N TRP A 41 -3.89 -0.61 19.41
CA TRP A 41 -3.18 -1.03 20.63
C TRP A 41 -2.30 -2.26 20.42
N GLY A 42 -2.62 -3.08 19.42
CA GLY A 42 -1.84 -4.22 18.97
C GLY A 42 -0.79 -3.90 17.91
N GLN A 43 -0.57 -2.63 17.58
CA GLN A 43 0.38 -2.20 16.55
C GLN A 43 1.56 -1.47 17.17
N SER A 44 2.77 -1.72 16.66
CA SER A 44 3.90 -0.80 16.86
C SER A 44 3.78 0.37 15.89
N ASP A 45 4.46 1.49 16.18
CA ASP A 45 4.50 2.65 15.27
C ASP A 45 4.91 2.25 13.85
N MET A 46 5.89 1.36 13.73
CA MET A 46 6.35 0.86 12.44
C MET A 46 5.26 0.05 11.72
N ASN A 47 4.53 -0.80 12.43
CA ASN A 47 3.45 -1.60 11.86
C ASN A 47 2.25 -0.71 11.48
N ARG A 48 2.01 0.36 12.25
CA ARG A 48 1.02 1.38 11.88
C ARG A 48 1.40 2.08 10.59
N VAL A 49 2.64 2.52 10.44
CA VAL A 49 3.15 3.13 9.21
C VAL A 49 3.01 2.17 8.01
N ALA A 50 3.36 0.90 8.18
CA ALA A 50 3.21 -0.11 7.14
C ALA A 50 1.73 -0.33 6.76
N THR A 51 0.81 -0.37 7.74
CA THR A 51 -0.64 -0.47 7.51
C THR A 51 -1.17 0.73 6.72
N VAL A 52 -0.80 1.95 7.11
CA VAL A 52 -1.18 3.18 6.40
C VAL A 52 -0.61 3.17 4.98
N ALA A 53 0.66 2.81 4.80
CA ALA A 53 1.28 2.75 3.48
C ALA A 53 0.60 1.72 2.57
N MET A 54 0.26 0.52 3.08
CA MET A 54 -0.48 -0.50 2.34
C MET A 54 -1.86 0.00 1.91
N ARG A 55 -2.62 0.60 2.84
CA ARG A 55 -3.92 1.20 2.53
C ARG A 55 -3.81 2.23 1.41
N GLU A 56 -2.86 3.16 1.52
CA GLU A 56 -2.63 4.20 0.50
C GLU A 56 -2.17 3.62 -0.84
N ASN A 57 -1.42 2.52 -0.85
CA ASN A 57 -1.04 1.81 -2.07
C ASN A 57 -2.27 1.20 -2.76
N LEU A 58 -3.12 0.51 -2.01
CA LEU A 58 -4.37 -0.07 -2.55
C LEU A 58 -5.33 1.02 -3.05
N LEU A 59 -5.46 2.14 -2.33
CA LEU A 59 -6.26 3.29 -2.79
C LEU A 59 -5.69 3.91 -4.07
N ALA A 60 -4.36 4.00 -4.21
CA ALA A 60 -3.72 4.46 -5.44
C ALA A 60 -4.02 3.52 -6.63
N LEU A 61 -3.99 2.18 -6.42
CA LEU A 61 -4.36 1.22 -7.45
C LEU A 61 -5.83 1.35 -7.87
N HIS A 62 -6.75 1.60 -6.93
CA HIS A 62 -8.16 1.84 -7.29
C HIS A 62 -8.36 3.13 -8.08
N ARG A 63 -7.62 4.21 -7.74
CA ARG A 63 -7.61 5.45 -8.56
C ARG A 63 -7.05 5.20 -9.95
N LEU A 64 -5.99 4.38 -10.06
CA LEU A 64 -5.42 3.96 -11.34
C LEU A 64 -6.41 3.15 -12.16
N ALA A 65 -7.18 2.25 -11.53
CA ALA A 65 -8.24 1.49 -12.21
C ALA A 65 -9.28 2.41 -12.86
N ASP A 66 -9.81 3.37 -12.09
CA ASP A 66 -10.78 4.33 -12.64
C ASP A 66 -10.19 5.13 -13.81
N LYS A 67 -8.95 5.59 -13.68
CA LYS A 67 -8.27 6.32 -14.75
C LYS A 67 -8.03 5.46 -16.00
N LEU A 68 -7.52 4.23 -15.82
CA LEU A 68 -7.25 3.31 -16.94
C LEU A 68 -8.54 2.94 -17.67
N TYR A 69 -9.62 2.65 -16.94
CA TYR A 69 -10.90 2.34 -17.55
C TYR A 69 -11.53 3.51 -18.31
N ARG A 70 -11.31 4.75 -17.87
CA ARG A 70 -11.74 5.95 -18.63
C ARG A 70 -11.05 6.01 -20.00
N ARG A 71 -9.79 5.67 -20.07
CA ARG A 71 -9.02 5.68 -21.33
C ARG A 71 -9.21 4.40 -22.15
N ASN A 72 -9.53 3.28 -21.50
CA ASN A 72 -9.69 1.97 -22.11
C ASN A 72 -11.08 1.40 -21.85
N PRO A 73 -12.17 2.03 -22.34
CA PRO A 73 -13.54 1.62 -22.00
C PRO A 73 -13.93 0.24 -22.54
N ALA A 74 -13.20 -0.28 -23.54
CA ALA A 74 -13.40 -1.64 -24.04
C ALA A 74 -13.05 -2.71 -23.00
N GLU A 75 -12.14 -2.42 -22.06
CA GLU A 75 -11.63 -3.39 -21.11
C GLU A 75 -12.68 -3.80 -20.07
N TRP A 76 -13.36 -2.84 -19.41
CA TRP A 76 -14.40 -3.17 -18.44
C TRP A 76 -15.61 -3.85 -19.10
N ARG A 77 -15.92 -3.52 -20.37
CA ARG A 77 -16.97 -4.22 -21.14
C ARG A 77 -16.56 -5.67 -21.42
N ARG A 78 -15.31 -5.90 -21.82
CA ARG A 78 -14.74 -7.24 -22.02
C ARG A 78 -14.78 -8.06 -20.72
N GLY A 79 -14.56 -7.43 -19.58
CA GLY A 79 -14.74 -8.03 -18.25
C GLY A 79 -16.18 -8.34 -17.85
N GLY A 80 -17.16 -8.00 -18.67
CA GLY A 80 -18.59 -8.24 -18.42
C GLY A 80 -19.17 -7.34 -17.32
N ALA A 81 -18.56 -6.18 -17.05
CA ALA A 81 -19.13 -5.20 -16.13
C ALA A 81 -20.18 -4.33 -16.85
N ALA A 82 -21.24 -3.96 -16.16
CA ALA A 82 -22.28 -3.08 -16.70
C ALA A 82 -21.85 -1.60 -16.71
N SER A 83 -20.89 -1.24 -15.84
CA SER A 83 -20.33 0.09 -15.78
C SER A 83 -18.86 0.07 -15.34
N ARG A 84 -18.16 1.18 -15.54
CA ARG A 84 -16.81 1.40 -15.05
C ARG A 84 -16.74 1.29 -13.52
N GLU A 85 -17.70 1.88 -12.84
CA GLU A 85 -17.81 1.87 -11.39
C GLU A 85 -17.95 0.45 -10.85
N GLN A 86 -18.76 -0.39 -11.52
CA GLN A 86 -18.90 -1.80 -11.19
C GLN A 86 -17.59 -2.57 -11.40
N ALA A 87 -16.85 -2.28 -12.48
CA ALA A 87 -15.55 -2.91 -12.74
C ALA A 87 -14.53 -2.57 -11.63
N VAL A 88 -14.46 -1.29 -11.24
CA VAL A 88 -13.59 -0.84 -10.13
C VAL A 88 -13.99 -1.50 -8.81
N ALA A 89 -15.30 -1.57 -8.51
CA ALA A 89 -15.79 -2.22 -7.29
C ALA A 89 -15.47 -3.72 -7.26
N ARG A 90 -15.62 -4.42 -8.39
CA ARG A 90 -15.26 -5.83 -8.56
C ARG A 90 -13.76 -6.06 -8.33
N LEU A 91 -12.90 -5.24 -8.95
CA LEU A 91 -11.47 -5.30 -8.75
C LEU A 91 -11.09 -5.09 -7.29
N ARG A 92 -11.67 -4.07 -6.64
CA ARG A 92 -11.46 -3.78 -5.21
C ARG A 92 -11.84 -4.97 -4.34
N SER A 93 -13.01 -5.55 -4.55
CA SER A 93 -13.48 -6.71 -3.78
C SER A 93 -12.54 -7.91 -3.97
N ALA A 94 -12.19 -8.24 -5.22
CA ALA A 94 -11.29 -9.34 -5.53
C ALA A 94 -9.90 -9.17 -4.87
N THR A 95 -9.37 -7.95 -4.88
CA THR A 95 -8.07 -7.61 -4.26
C THR A 95 -8.12 -7.81 -2.75
N LEU A 96 -9.12 -7.24 -2.07
CA LEU A 96 -9.24 -7.32 -0.61
C LEU A 96 -9.51 -8.74 -0.12
N GLN A 97 -10.31 -9.51 -0.85
CA GLN A 97 -10.63 -10.90 -0.53
C GLN A 97 -9.57 -11.89 -1.01
N ARG A 98 -8.61 -11.45 -1.83
CA ARG A 98 -7.61 -12.30 -2.49
C ARG A 98 -8.24 -13.50 -3.23
N SER A 99 -9.40 -13.27 -3.82
CA SER A 99 -10.21 -14.33 -4.43
C SER A 99 -9.69 -14.85 -5.76
N GLY A 100 -8.56 -14.32 -6.25
CA GLY A 100 -8.03 -14.58 -7.57
C GLY A 100 -8.69 -13.70 -8.64
N TRP A 101 -8.12 -13.72 -9.84
CA TRP A 101 -8.72 -13.10 -11.03
C TRP A 101 -8.86 -14.17 -12.12
N PRO A 102 -10.08 -14.59 -12.48
CA PRO A 102 -10.32 -15.78 -13.31
C PRO A 102 -9.51 -15.81 -14.61
N ALA A 103 -9.41 -14.67 -15.29
CA ALA A 103 -8.68 -14.58 -16.55
C ALA A 103 -7.14 -14.69 -16.41
N LEU A 104 -6.60 -14.62 -15.19
CA LEU A 104 -5.19 -14.90 -14.89
C LEU A 104 -4.94 -16.38 -14.57
N GLY A 105 -5.99 -17.17 -14.38
CA GLY A 105 -5.90 -18.56 -13.93
C GLY A 105 -5.24 -18.64 -12.55
N GLN A 106 -4.28 -19.55 -12.41
CA GLN A 106 -3.50 -19.72 -11.18
C GLN A 106 -2.22 -18.87 -11.12
N ARG A 107 -1.99 -18.01 -12.12
CA ARG A 107 -0.80 -17.17 -12.16
C ARG A 107 -0.86 -16.05 -11.13
N ARG A 108 0.31 -15.77 -10.55
CA ARG A 108 0.48 -14.75 -9.51
C ARG A 108 1.71 -13.91 -9.80
N ASP A 109 1.84 -12.80 -9.12
CA ASP A 109 2.99 -11.91 -9.15
C ASP A 109 3.44 -11.57 -10.59
N ILE A 110 4.72 -11.79 -10.91
CA ILE A 110 5.33 -11.45 -12.20
C ILE A 110 4.70 -12.25 -13.36
N ASP A 111 4.35 -13.51 -13.15
CA ASP A 111 3.73 -14.32 -14.19
C ASP A 111 2.31 -13.83 -14.54
N ALA A 112 1.57 -13.35 -13.54
CA ALA A 112 0.28 -12.72 -13.77
C ALA A 112 0.41 -11.38 -14.50
N LEU A 113 1.42 -10.56 -14.16
CA LEU A 113 1.74 -9.32 -14.85
C LEU A 113 2.12 -9.56 -16.31
N ALA A 114 3.01 -10.55 -16.54
CA ALA A 114 3.46 -10.91 -17.87
C ALA A 114 2.30 -11.38 -18.76
N LEU A 115 1.37 -12.18 -18.20
CA LEU A 115 0.17 -12.62 -18.90
C LEU A 115 -0.76 -11.44 -19.20
N ALA A 116 -1.13 -10.62 -18.19
CA ALA A 116 -2.04 -9.51 -18.36
C ALA A 116 -1.57 -8.50 -19.42
N LEU A 117 -0.25 -8.33 -19.55
CA LEU A 117 0.39 -7.47 -20.55
C LEU A 117 0.91 -8.24 -21.78
N SER A 118 0.42 -9.45 -22.03
CA SER A 118 0.70 -10.18 -23.27
C SER A 118 -0.29 -9.79 -24.37
N PRO A 119 0.08 -9.82 -25.65
CA PRO A 119 -0.83 -9.56 -26.77
C PRO A 119 -2.03 -10.52 -26.82
N GLY A 120 -1.80 -11.79 -26.43
CA GLY A 120 -2.83 -12.84 -26.43
C GLY A 120 -3.75 -12.88 -25.21
N TYR A 121 -3.68 -11.90 -24.31
CA TYR A 121 -4.59 -11.85 -23.16
C TYR A 121 -5.99 -11.40 -23.59
N GLU A 122 -6.98 -12.25 -23.37
CA GLU A 122 -8.35 -12.04 -23.81
C GLU A 122 -9.27 -11.43 -22.72
N GLY A 123 -8.83 -11.41 -21.45
CA GLY A 123 -9.60 -10.84 -20.33
C GLY A 123 -9.59 -9.31 -20.28
N ASP A 124 -10.24 -8.77 -19.26
CA ASP A 124 -10.12 -7.37 -18.86
C ASP A 124 -8.68 -7.09 -18.44
N ARG A 125 -7.93 -6.42 -19.31
CA ARG A 125 -6.50 -6.17 -19.14
C ARG A 125 -6.23 -5.18 -18.01
N VAL A 126 -7.09 -4.18 -17.82
CA VAL A 126 -6.96 -3.23 -16.71
C VAL A 126 -7.08 -3.94 -15.38
N ALA A 127 -8.12 -4.77 -15.21
CA ALA A 127 -8.29 -5.53 -14.00
C ALA A 127 -7.20 -6.58 -13.81
N GLY A 128 -6.85 -7.34 -14.85
CA GLY A 128 -5.78 -8.34 -14.78
C GLY A 128 -4.45 -7.75 -14.34
N PHE A 129 -4.05 -6.65 -14.94
CA PHE A 129 -2.82 -5.93 -14.60
C PHE A 129 -2.83 -5.41 -13.16
N LEU A 130 -3.88 -4.66 -12.77
CA LEU A 130 -3.93 -4.05 -11.44
C LEU A 130 -4.17 -5.07 -10.32
N TYR A 131 -4.90 -6.16 -10.61
CA TYR A 131 -5.01 -7.28 -9.67
C TYR A 131 -3.65 -7.93 -9.42
N ALA A 132 -2.88 -8.20 -10.46
CA ALA A 132 -1.54 -8.78 -10.33
C ALA A 132 -0.59 -7.87 -9.54
N VAL A 133 -0.64 -6.54 -9.78
CA VAL A 133 0.11 -5.56 -8.97
C VAL A 133 -0.32 -5.62 -7.51
N ALA A 134 -1.63 -5.60 -7.23
CA ALA A 134 -2.14 -5.63 -5.86
C ALA A 134 -1.75 -6.93 -5.13
N ASP A 135 -1.87 -8.08 -5.80
CA ASP A 135 -1.48 -9.37 -5.26
C ASP A 135 0.02 -9.44 -4.94
N MET A 136 0.86 -8.91 -5.83
CA MET A 136 2.30 -8.78 -5.60
C MET A 136 2.61 -7.91 -4.38
N LEU A 137 1.95 -6.74 -4.24
CA LEU A 137 2.14 -5.86 -3.09
C LEU A 137 1.75 -6.56 -1.78
N ILE A 138 0.59 -7.21 -1.75
CA ILE A 138 0.11 -7.92 -0.55
C ILE A 138 1.03 -9.09 -0.22
N THR A 139 1.49 -9.84 -1.23
CA THR A 139 2.43 -10.96 -1.06
C THR A 139 3.77 -10.48 -0.48
N ALA A 140 4.32 -9.36 -0.98
CA ALA A 140 5.55 -8.77 -0.45
C ALA A 140 5.44 -8.35 1.03
N HIS A 141 4.23 -8.07 1.51
CA HIS A 141 3.92 -7.79 2.89
C HIS A 141 3.47 -9.03 3.70
N GLY A 142 3.87 -10.23 3.28
CA GLY A 142 3.54 -11.47 3.98
C GLY A 142 2.07 -11.89 3.86
N GLY A 143 1.37 -11.43 2.82
CA GLY A 143 -0.03 -11.78 2.56
C GLY A 143 -1.04 -10.99 3.38
N LYS A 144 -0.63 -9.91 4.03
CA LYS A 144 -1.44 -9.09 4.94
C LYS A 144 -1.60 -7.67 4.42
N THR A 145 -2.68 -7.02 4.86
CA THR A 145 -2.97 -5.61 4.58
C THR A 145 -2.94 -4.75 5.84
N GLU A 146 -2.95 -5.39 7.01
CA GLU A 146 -2.82 -4.79 8.32
C GLU A 146 -1.76 -5.54 9.12
N PHE A 147 -0.97 -4.83 9.92
CA PHE A 147 0.21 -5.37 10.59
C PHE A 147 0.14 -5.11 12.09
N TYR A 148 0.44 -6.14 12.89
CA TYR A 148 0.39 -6.12 14.34
C TYR A 148 1.76 -6.40 14.96
N LEU A 149 1.89 -6.33 16.29
CA LEU A 149 3.17 -6.36 17.01
C LEU A 149 4.11 -7.52 16.64
N LEU A 150 3.54 -8.68 16.32
CA LEU A 150 4.31 -9.87 15.94
C LEU A 150 4.63 -9.94 14.44
N ASP A 151 4.09 -9.01 13.66
CA ASP A 151 4.32 -8.99 12.20
C ASP A 151 5.64 -8.30 11.88
N GLY A 152 6.51 -9.02 11.18
CA GLY A 152 7.74 -8.49 10.60
C GLY A 152 7.52 -8.06 9.16
N GLN A 153 8.20 -7.00 8.74
CA GLN A 153 8.31 -6.63 7.33
C GLN A 153 9.64 -7.12 6.79
N ASP A 154 9.61 -7.94 5.74
CA ASP A 154 10.81 -8.36 5.05
C ASP A 154 11.27 -7.26 4.09
N ALA A 155 12.39 -6.63 4.41
CA ALA A 155 12.95 -5.51 3.63
C ALA A 155 13.27 -5.92 2.19
N GLN A 156 13.74 -7.16 1.97
CA GLN A 156 14.08 -7.63 0.63
C GLN A 156 12.84 -7.86 -0.21
N HIS A 157 11.77 -8.42 0.35
CA HIS A 157 10.50 -8.59 -0.35
C HIS A 157 9.89 -7.25 -0.76
N LEU A 158 9.94 -6.25 0.12
CA LEU A 158 9.46 -4.89 -0.19
C LEU A 158 10.29 -4.23 -1.30
N TYR A 159 11.61 -4.34 -1.22
CA TYR A 159 12.51 -3.83 -2.26
C TYR A 159 12.25 -4.50 -3.61
N ASN A 160 12.14 -5.84 -3.63
CA ASN A 160 11.85 -6.58 -4.85
C ASN A 160 10.49 -6.19 -5.46
N ALA A 161 9.46 -5.98 -4.63
CA ALA A 161 8.16 -5.52 -5.10
C ALA A 161 8.25 -4.13 -5.75
N ALA A 162 9.05 -3.21 -5.19
CA ALA A 162 9.28 -1.90 -5.80
C ALA A 162 9.92 -2.04 -7.19
N ARG A 163 10.97 -2.85 -7.32
CA ARG A 163 11.66 -3.11 -8.62
C ARG A 163 10.73 -3.80 -9.62
N ASN A 164 9.96 -4.78 -9.18
CA ASN A 164 8.98 -5.45 -10.04
C ASN A 164 7.89 -4.48 -10.52
N LEU A 165 7.47 -3.53 -9.68
CA LEU A 165 6.50 -2.53 -10.09
C LEU A 165 7.08 -1.55 -11.12
N GLU A 166 8.35 -1.16 -11.00
CA GLU A 166 9.03 -0.37 -12.05
C GLU A 166 9.03 -1.09 -13.40
N VAL A 167 9.36 -2.39 -13.39
CA VAL A 167 9.29 -3.22 -14.60
C VAL A 167 7.87 -3.30 -15.15
N ALA A 168 6.86 -3.47 -14.28
CA ALA A 168 5.45 -3.54 -14.68
C ALA A 168 4.99 -2.22 -15.33
N VAL A 169 5.38 -1.08 -14.78
CA VAL A 169 5.08 0.26 -15.34
C VAL A 169 5.77 0.45 -16.69
N TRP A 170 7.04 0.05 -16.79
CA TRP A 170 7.76 0.07 -18.06
C TRP A 170 7.07 -0.82 -19.11
N MET A 171 6.66 -2.04 -18.74
CA MET A 171 5.90 -2.94 -19.63
C MET A 171 4.57 -2.31 -20.09
N LEU A 172 3.84 -1.66 -19.18
CA LEU A 172 2.61 -0.96 -19.49
C LEU A 172 2.82 0.13 -20.56
N ALA A 173 3.92 0.86 -20.44
CA ALA A 173 4.26 1.94 -21.38
C ALA A 173 4.76 1.42 -22.74
N GLN A 174 5.48 0.28 -22.77
CA GLN A 174 6.19 -0.20 -23.96
C GLN A 174 5.43 -1.26 -24.76
N ARG A 175 4.59 -2.07 -24.12
CA ARG A 175 3.94 -3.20 -24.78
C ARG A 175 2.90 -2.76 -25.80
N ARG A 176 2.97 -3.39 -26.98
CA ARG A 176 2.10 -3.11 -28.14
C ARG A 176 1.35 -4.37 -28.56
N GLY A 177 0.14 -4.20 -29.08
CA GLY A 177 -0.61 -5.24 -29.77
C GLY A 177 -0.12 -5.51 -31.20
N ALA A 178 -0.74 -6.46 -31.87
CA ALA A 178 -0.37 -6.88 -33.24
C ALA A 178 -0.39 -5.72 -34.25
N GLY A 179 -1.23 -4.69 -34.05
CA GLY A 179 -1.29 -3.50 -34.91
C GLY A 179 -0.36 -2.35 -34.50
N GLY A 180 0.59 -2.56 -33.59
CA GLY A 180 1.51 -1.52 -33.11
C GLY A 180 0.89 -0.55 -32.10
N ALA A 181 -0.41 -0.61 -31.84
CA ALA A 181 -1.08 0.21 -30.84
C ALA A 181 -0.72 -0.25 -29.41
N PRO A 182 -0.70 0.67 -28.42
CA PRO A 182 -0.53 0.29 -27.03
C PRO A 182 -1.56 -0.74 -26.58
N LEU A 183 -1.14 -1.71 -25.75
CA LEU A 183 -2.08 -2.68 -25.16
C LEU A 183 -3.07 -2.00 -24.21
N LEU A 184 -2.63 -0.96 -23.51
CA LEU A 184 -3.46 -0.05 -22.71
C LEU A 184 -2.99 1.38 -22.94
N LEU A 185 -3.95 2.29 -23.06
CA LEU A 185 -3.68 3.72 -23.05
C LEU A 185 -3.44 4.16 -21.60
N ALA A 186 -2.22 4.48 -21.26
CA ALA A 186 -1.81 4.97 -19.94
C ALA A 186 -1.21 6.38 -20.06
N ASP A 187 0.09 6.52 -19.82
CA ASP A 187 0.78 7.78 -20.03
C ASP A 187 0.86 8.11 -21.53
N GLU A 188 0.80 9.38 -21.83
CA GLU A 188 0.87 9.88 -23.19
C GLU A 188 1.77 11.10 -23.25
N ILE A 189 2.77 11.01 -24.11
CA ILE A 189 3.64 12.13 -24.45
C ILE A 189 3.64 12.22 -25.96
N ASN A 190 2.90 13.17 -26.49
CA ASN A 190 2.91 13.50 -27.92
C ASN A 190 2.96 15.02 -28.09
N GLY A 191 2.96 15.49 -29.34
CA GLY A 191 3.04 16.93 -29.62
C GLY A 191 1.88 17.77 -29.06
N ALA A 192 0.74 17.17 -28.74
CA ALA A 192 -0.47 17.85 -28.28
C ALA A 192 -0.76 17.61 -26.77
N GLU A 193 -0.41 16.45 -26.24
CA GLU A 193 -0.75 16.08 -24.86
C GLU A 193 0.46 15.55 -24.09
N ARG A 194 0.53 15.95 -22.82
CA ARG A 194 1.50 15.47 -21.85
C ARG A 194 0.78 15.01 -20.60
N ASN A 195 0.51 13.70 -20.50
CA ASN A 195 -0.17 13.10 -19.37
C ASN A 195 0.74 12.06 -18.71
N LEU A 196 1.37 12.44 -17.59
CA LEU A 196 2.21 11.58 -16.76
C LEU A 196 1.51 11.25 -15.43
N SER A 197 0.19 11.27 -15.41
CA SER A 197 -0.56 11.10 -14.16
C SER A 197 -0.54 9.66 -13.63
N TYR A 198 -0.28 8.68 -14.49
CA TYR A 198 -0.13 7.28 -14.12
C TYR A 198 1.23 7.03 -13.48
N GLU A 199 2.30 7.53 -14.12
CA GLU A 199 3.66 7.51 -13.56
C GLU A 199 3.70 8.11 -12.15
N ARG A 200 3.00 9.22 -11.94
CA ARG A 200 2.92 9.86 -10.62
C ARG A 200 2.29 8.97 -9.57
N GLU A 201 1.22 8.25 -9.88
CA GLU A 201 0.57 7.36 -8.92
C GLU A 201 1.40 6.10 -8.67
N PHE A 202 2.00 5.51 -9.70
CA PHE A 202 2.93 4.39 -9.54
C PHE A 202 4.18 4.79 -8.75
N GLY A 203 4.76 5.96 -9.04
CA GLY A 203 5.91 6.50 -8.32
C GLY A 203 5.65 6.68 -6.82
N LYS A 204 4.42 7.05 -6.42
CA LYS A 204 4.05 7.11 -5.00
C LYS A 204 4.04 5.72 -4.35
N ILE A 205 3.58 4.69 -5.05
CA ILE A 205 3.59 3.31 -4.55
C ILE A 205 5.03 2.82 -4.40
N ILE A 206 5.85 3.01 -5.44
CA ILE A 206 7.27 2.63 -5.45
C ILE A 206 8.01 3.32 -4.28
N ALA A 207 7.84 4.63 -4.12
CA ALA A 207 8.50 5.40 -3.06
C ALA A 207 8.10 4.92 -1.65
N ARG A 208 6.83 4.51 -1.43
CA ARG A 208 6.42 3.94 -0.14
C ARG A 208 7.04 2.59 0.12
N LEU A 209 7.15 1.72 -0.90
CA LEU A 209 7.81 0.42 -0.77
C LEU A 209 9.31 0.58 -0.47
N ASP A 210 10.00 1.46 -1.18
CA ASP A 210 11.42 1.75 -0.97
C ASP A 210 11.67 2.30 0.44
N LEU A 211 10.85 3.24 0.88
CA LEU A 211 10.94 3.79 2.23
C LEU A 211 10.72 2.71 3.29
N LEU A 212 9.68 1.87 3.15
CA LEU A 212 9.42 0.78 4.08
C LEU A 212 10.57 -0.24 4.10
N ALA A 213 11.15 -0.58 2.94
CA ALA A 213 12.30 -1.48 2.87
C ALA A 213 13.50 -0.91 3.63
N GLN A 214 13.82 0.37 3.41
CA GLN A 214 14.92 1.05 4.10
C GLN A 214 14.69 1.12 5.61
N VAL A 215 13.50 1.54 6.05
CA VAL A 215 13.19 1.67 7.49
C VAL A 215 13.14 0.30 8.16
N SER A 216 12.67 -0.76 7.48
CA SER A 216 12.72 -2.13 8.01
C SER A 216 14.16 -2.60 8.21
N THR A 217 15.06 -2.33 7.28
CA THR A 217 16.50 -2.61 7.42
C THR A 217 17.10 -1.85 8.59
N GLU A 218 16.80 -0.55 8.73
CA GLU A 218 17.27 0.28 9.83
C GLU A 218 16.76 -0.18 11.20
N LYS A 219 15.53 -0.68 11.29
CA LYS A 219 14.97 -1.23 12.52
C LYS A 219 15.83 -2.38 13.06
N TYR A 220 16.25 -3.31 12.21
CA TYR A 220 17.12 -4.42 12.60
C TYR A 220 18.49 -3.92 13.04
N ARG A 221 19.10 -3.02 12.29
CA ARG A 221 20.39 -2.41 12.64
C ARG A 221 20.33 -1.69 13.99
N ARG A 222 19.29 -0.89 14.21
CA ARG A 222 19.10 -0.16 15.49
C ARG A 222 18.80 -1.04 16.66
N ALA A 223 18.15 -2.18 16.49
CA ALA A 223 17.94 -3.15 17.56
C ALA A 223 19.28 -3.68 18.10
N VAL A 224 20.23 -3.98 17.21
CA VAL A 224 21.60 -4.40 17.61
C VAL A 224 22.32 -3.27 18.34
N ILE A 225 22.25 -2.04 17.83
CA ILE A 225 22.85 -0.87 18.47
C ILE A 225 22.21 -0.62 19.85
N GLY A 226 20.89 -0.66 19.93
CA GLY A 226 20.13 -0.48 21.19
C GLY A 226 20.50 -1.51 22.24
N TYR A 227 20.69 -2.77 21.84
CA TYR A 227 21.18 -3.81 22.72
C TYR A 227 22.60 -3.49 23.24
N ALA A 228 23.53 -3.12 22.35
CA ALA A 228 24.90 -2.74 22.74
C ALA A 228 24.92 -1.51 23.66
N GLN A 229 24.10 -0.50 23.38
CA GLN A 229 23.93 0.68 24.24
C GLN A 229 23.34 0.34 25.60
N GLY A 230 22.35 -0.59 25.65
CA GLY A 230 21.76 -1.07 26.89
C GLY A 230 22.76 -1.80 27.77
N VAL A 231 23.59 -2.66 27.18
CA VAL A 231 24.69 -3.35 27.89
C VAL A 231 25.74 -2.34 28.38
N ALA A 232 26.17 -1.41 27.53
CA ALA A 232 27.16 -0.40 27.91
C ALA A 232 26.59 0.59 28.95
N GLY A 233 25.35 1.06 28.77
CA GLY A 233 24.67 1.99 29.67
C GLY A 233 24.33 1.35 31.02
N GLY A 234 23.91 0.10 31.02
CA GLY A 234 23.62 -0.65 32.25
C GLY A 234 24.86 -0.79 33.15
N THR A 235 26.02 -1.03 32.58
CA THR A 235 27.29 -1.05 33.31
C THR A 235 27.68 0.34 33.83
N PHE A 236 27.35 1.42 33.08
CA PHE A 236 27.72 2.77 33.52
C PHE A 236 26.82 3.30 34.65
N LEU A 237 25.52 2.95 34.63
CA LEU A 237 24.57 3.37 35.68
C LEU A 237 24.80 2.72 37.02
N GLN A 238 25.49 1.56 37.09
CA GLN A 238 25.88 0.90 38.34
C GLN A 238 26.96 1.67 39.12
N PHE A 239 27.68 2.60 38.47
CA PHE A 239 28.73 3.41 39.06
C PHE A 239 28.30 4.85 39.40
N LEU A 240 27.05 5.24 39.17
CA LEU A 240 26.56 6.54 39.59
C LEU A 240 26.26 6.52 41.08
N PRO A 241 26.90 7.36 41.90
CA PRO A 241 26.60 7.46 43.33
C PRO A 241 25.18 7.96 43.53
N VAL A 242 24.31 7.11 44.08
CA VAL A 242 22.98 7.52 44.52
C VAL A 242 23.17 8.37 45.78
N ARG A 243 22.96 9.66 45.70
CA ARG A 243 22.86 10.55 46.88
C ARG A 243 21.43 10.65 47.33
#